data_0596e48a15c8f8e4e7546159dca3d955
#
_entry.id   0596e48a15c8f8e4e7546159dca3d955
#
_cell.length_a   1.000
_cell.length_b   1.000
_cell.length_c   1.000
_cell.angle_alpha   90.00
_cell.angle_beta   90.00
_cell.angle_gamma   90.00
#
_symmetry.space_group_name_H-M   'P 1'
#
loop_
_entity.id
_entity.type
_entity.pdbx_description
1 polymer ?
#
loop_
_entity_poly.entity_id
_entity_poly.type
_entity_poly.pdbx_seq_one_letter_code
_entity_poly.pdbx_strand_id
1 'polypeptide(L)'
;MKTVICDIDGTLLKYLHDKALNGNYNEEHTPLPGAVQKMRQWEVMGCRIIIITGRRESERARTVVELEKANIPYDMLLMGFADSGRVLINDV
;
A
#
# COMPACT_ATOMS: atom_id res chain seq x y z
N MET A 1 -4.07 6.71 20.40
CA MET A 1 -3.45 5.93 19.32
C MET A 1 -4.39 5.87 18.13
N LYS A 2 -3.90 6.23 16.96
CA LYS A 2 -4.72 6.24 15.74
C LYS A 2 -4.56 4.94 14.98
N THR A 3 -5.55 4.61 14.18
CA THR A 3 -5.45 3.58 13.17
C THR A 3 -5.35 4.23 11.79
N VAL A 4 -4.31 3.89 11.05
CA VAL A 4 -4.09 4.40 9.71
C VAL A 4 -4.60 3.35 8.72
N ILE A 5 -5.40 3.78 7.76
CA ILE A 5 -5.88 2.91 6.68
C ILE A 5 -5.42 3.53 5.38
N CYS A 6 -4.67 2.78 4.59
CA CYS A 6 -4.13 3.32 3.34
C CYS A 6 -4.09 2.28 2.22
N ASP A 7 -4.09 2.79 0.99
CA ASP A 7 -3.95 1.99 -0.22
C ASP A 7 -2.48 1.81 -0.57
N ILE A 8 -2.18 1.01 -1.58
CA ILE A 8 -0.82 0.78 -2.06
C ILE A 8 -0.56 1.57 -3.34
N ASP A 9 -1.15 1.15 -4.44
CA ASP A 9 -0.83 1.69 -5.76
C ASP A 9 -1.34 3.13 -5.91
N GLY A 10 -0.43 4.04 -6.21
CA GLY A 10 -0.74 5.46 -6.29
C GLY A 10 -0.74 6.18 -4.96
N THR A 11 -0.56 5.47 -3.85
CA THR A 11 -0.56 6.04 -2.50
C THR A 11 0.77 5.82 -1.79
N LEU A 12 1.18 4.58 -1.67
CA LEU A 12 2.47 4.22 -1.06
C LEU A 12 3.53 3.93 -2.12
N LEU A 13 3.13 3.22 -3.16
CA LEU A 13 4.00 2.85 -4.26
C LEU A 13 3.51 3.50 -5.55
N LYS A 14 4.44 3.76 -6.45
CA LYS A 14 4.11 4.34 -7.75
C LYS A 14 3.16 3.42 -8.51
N TYR A 15 2.12 4.01 -9.08
CA TYR A 15 1.16 3.27 -9.89
C TYR A 15 1.75 3.01 -11.28
N LEU A 16 1.78 1.73 -11.70
CA LEU A 16 2.42 1.32 -12.95
C LEU A 16 1.46 0.70 -13.96
N HIS A 17 0.22 1.18 -14.02
CA HIS A 17 -0.76 0.57 -14.92
C HIS A 17 -0.35 0.69 -16.40
N ASP A 18 0.33 1.76 -16.78
CA ASP A 18 0.80 1.96 -18.15
C ASP A 18 1.92 1.01 -18.57
N LYS A 19 2.54 0.38 -17.60
CA LYS A 19 3.61 -0.55 -17.79
C LYS A 19 3.20 -1.76 -18.63
N ALA A 20 2.02 -2.27 -18.40
CA ALA A 20 1.47 -3.40 -19.14
C ALA A 20 1.30 -3.05 -20.62
N LEU A 21 0.95 -1.80 -20.91
CA LEU A 21 0.77 -1.34 -22.29
C LEU A 21 2.10 -1.22 -23.02
N ASN A 22 3.16 -0.90 -22.30
CA ASN A 22 4.50 -0.73 -22.84
C ASN A 22 5.34 -2.02 -22.86
N GLY A 23 4.81 -3.10 -22.28
CA GLY A 23 5.53 -4.36 -22.22
C GLY A 23 6.74 -4.35 -21.29
N ASN A 24 6.89 -3.34 -20.47
CA ASN A 24 8.04 -3.19 -19.58
C ASN A 24 7.73 -3.78 -18.20
N TYR A 25 7.86 -5.09 -18.07
CA TYR A 25 7.52 -5.82 -16.85
C TYR A 25 8.64 -5.85 -15.81
N ASN A 26 9.80 -5.28 -16.12
CA ASN A 26 10.96 -5.31 -15.22
C ASN A 26 11.06 -4.10 -14.32
N GLU A 27 10.21 -3.10 -14.51
CA GLU A 27 10.21 -1.90 -13.71
C GLU A 27 9.62 -2.19 -12.34
N GLU A 28 10.29 -1.72 -11.30
CA GLU A 28 9.84 -1.96 -9.93
C GLU A 28 8.85 -0.91 -9.47
N HIS A 29 7.94 -1.31 -8.58
CA HIS A 29 7.05 -0.37 -7.91
C HIS A 29 7.85 0.36 -6.83
N THR A 30 8.23 1.59 -7.10
CA THR A 30 9.02 2.39 -6.16
C THR A 30 8.12 3.18 -5.24
N PRO A 31 8.56 3.46 -3.99
CA PRO A 31 7.77 4.28 -3.08
C PRO A 31 7.59 5.70 -3.62
N LEU A 32 6.41 6.26 -3.35
CA LEU A 32 6.19 7.67 -3.64
C LEU A 32 6.97 8.53 -2.66
N PRO A 33 7.38 9.76 -3.07
CA PRO A 33 8.14 10.65 -2.19
C PRO A 33 7.41 10.87 -0.87
N GLY A 34 8.13 10.67 0.23
CA GLY A 34 7.59 10.89 1.58
C GLY A 34 6.74 9.76 2.15
N ALA A 35 6.38 8.76 1.33
CA ALA A 35 5.50 7.68 1.78
C ALA A 35 6.13 6.86 2.90
N VAL A 36 7.36 6.41 2.70
CA VAL A 36 8.05 5.57 3.69
C VAL A 36 8.25 6.32 5.00
N GLN A 37 8.73 7.57 4.91
CA GLN A 37 8.97 8.39 6.08
C GLN A 37 7.69 8.59 6.90
N LYS A 38 6.57 8.85 6.22
CA LYS A 38 5.30 9.08 6.91
C LYS A 38 4.80 7.80 7.58
N MET A 39 4.90 6.68 6.89
CA MET A 39 4.48 5.39 7.45
C MET A 39 5.31 5.02 8.67
N ARG A 40 6.62 5.23 8.59
CA ARG A 40 7.51 4.95 9.72
C ARG A 40 7.26 5.89 10.89
N GLN A 41 6.94 7.16 10.60
CA GLN A 41 6.58 8.12 11.64
C GLN A 41 5.34 7.65 12.41
N TRP A 42 4.30 7.20 11.69
CA TRP A 42 3.10 6.66 12.33
C TRP A 42 3.42 5.42 13.16
N GLU A 43 4.28 4.55 12.65
CA GLU A 43 4.70 3.36 13.40
C GLU A 43 5.36 3.74 14.73
N VAL A 44 6.29 4.69 14.69
CA VAL A 44 6.99 5.16 15.90
C VAL A 44 6.01 5.79 16.89
N MET A 45 4.97 6.44 16.38
CA MET A 45 3.92 7.03 17.23
C MET A 45 2.97 6.00 17.83
N GLY A 46 3.15 4.74 17.51
CA GLY A 46 2.29 3.67 18.04
C GLY A 46 0.99 3.46 17.29
N CYS A 47 0.85 4.04 16.09
CA CYS A 47 -0.36 3.84 15.29
C CYS A 47 -0.44 2.41 14.79
N ARG A 48 -1.68 1.86 14.71
CA ARG A 48 -1.92 0.62 13.98
C ARG A 48 -2.08 0.98 12.51
N ILE A 49 -1.55 0.15 11.64
CA ILE A 49 -1.56 0.42 10.20
C ILE A 49 -2.21 -0.73 9.47
N ILE A 50 -3.26 -0.41 8.71
CA ILE A 50 -3.97 -1.36 7.87
C ILE A 50 -3.79 -0.92 6.42
N ILE A 51 -3.22 -1.81 5.61
CA ILE A 51 -3.12 -1.57 4.17
C ILE A 51 -4.26 -2.33 3.50
N ILE A 52 -5.01 -1.63 2.66
CA ILE A 52 -6.11 -2.22 1.90
C ILE A 52 -5.86 -1.96 0.41
N THR A 53 -5.96 -3.00 -0.40
CA THR A 53 -5.61 -2.90 -1.81
C THR A 53 -6.56 -3.69 -2.70
N GLY A 54 -6.72 -3.21 -3.93
CA GLY A 54 -7.44 -3.94 -4.97
C GLY A 54 -6.65 -5.08 -5.58
N ARG A 55 -5.36 -5.18 -5.28
CA ARG A 55 -4.56 -6.30 -5.77
C ARG A 55 -5.17 -7.61 -5.34
N ARG A 56 -5.13 -8.60 -6.23
CA ARG A 56 -5.72 -9.91 -5.97
C ARG A 56 -4.95 -10.67 -4.90
N GLU A 57 -5.66 -11.51 -4.16
CA GLU A 57 -5.06 -12.35 -3.13
C GLU A 57 -3.92 -13.22 -3.68
N SER A 58 -4.00 -13.62 -4.94
CA SER A 58 -2.95 -14.38 -5.61
C SER A 58 -1.62 -13.63 -5.73
N GLU A 59 -1.64 -12.31 -5.55
CA GLU A 59 -0.44 -11.48 -5.60
C GLU A 59 0.12 -11.15 -4.22
N ARG A 60 -0.38 -11.78 -3.17
CA ARG A 60 0.04 -11.47 -1.80
C ARG A 60 1.54 -11.64 -1.59
N ALA A 61 2.11 -12.75 -2.03
CA ALA A 61 3.53 -13.02 -1.82
C ALA A 61 4.40 -11.93 -2.46
N ARG A 62 4.08 -11.53 -3.69
CA ARG A 62 4.80 -10.46 -4.39
C ARG A 62 4.62 -9.13 -3.68
N THR A 63 3.41 -8.83 -3.25
CA THR A 63 3.09 -7.57 -2.58
C THR A 63 3.84 -7.45 -1.25
N VAL A 64 3.89 -8.52 -0.47
CA VAL A 64 4.63 -8.55 0.78
C VAL A 64 6.11 -8.26 0.54
N VAL A 65 6.70 -8.85 -0.50
CA VAL A 65 8.10 -8.59 -0.85
C VAL A 65 8.31 -7.13 -1.24
N GLU A 66 7.40 -6.56 -2.03
CA GLU A 66 7.51 -5.15 -2.43
C GLU A 66 7.47 -4.21 -1.23
N LEU A 67 6.53 -4.45 -0.31
CA LEU A 67 6.40 -3.62 0.90
C LEU A 67 7.63 -3.77 1.80
N GLU A 68 8.16 -4.98 1.93
CA GLU A 68 9.36 -5.25 2.72
C GLU A 68 10.57 -4.53 2.13
N LYS A 69 10.77 -4.62 0.81
CA LYS A 69 11.88 -3.92 0.14
C LYS A 69 11.78 -2.41 0.31
N ALA A 70 10.57 -1.87 0.34
CA ALA A 70 10.35 -0.45 0.52
C ALA A 70 10.44 0.00 1.98
N ASN A 71 10.60 -0.93 2.92
CA ASN A 71 10.60 -0.64 4.36
C ASN A 71 9.30 -0.02 4.84
N ILE A 72 8.17 -0.46 4.29
CA ILE A 72 6.86 0.03 4.70
C ILE A 72 6.30 -0.87 5.80
N PRO A 73 6.08 -0.34 7.00
CA PRO A 73 5.50 -1.11 8.10
C PRO A 73 3.99 -1.21 7.95
N TYR A 74 3.40 -2.31 8.43
CA TYR A 74 1.96 -2.46 8.52
C TYR A 74 1.61 -3.57 9.51
N ASP A 75 0.40 -3.52 10.04
CA ASP A 75 -0.10 -4.56 10.95
C ASP A 75 -0.99 -5.56 10.20
N MET A 76 -1.76 -5.08 9.23
CA MET A 76 -2.64 -5.94 8.43
C MET A 76 -2.56 -5.54 6.97
N LEU A 77 -2.65 -6.54 6.10
CA LEU A 77 -2.70 -6.35 4.65
C LEU A 77 -3.96 -7.04 4.12
N LEU A 78 -4.93 -6.23 3.70
CA LEU A 78 -6.21 -6.70 3.18
C LEU A 78 -6.18 -6.60 1.67
N MET A 79 -6.32 -7.73 0.98
CA MET A 79 -6.21 -7.81 -0.48
C MET A 79 -7.55 -8.18 -1.11
N GLY A 80 -7.72 -7.84 -2.38
CA GLY A 80 -8.91 -8.19 -3.12
C GLY A 80 -10.06 -7.21 -2.97
N PHE A 81 -9.80 -6.02 -2.44
CA PHE A 81 -10.82 -4.97 -2.29
C PHE A 81 -10.67 -3.99 -3.43
N ALA A 82 -11.69 -3.89 -4.27
CA ALA A 82 -11.66 -3.05 -5.46
C ALA A 82 -11.20 -1.63 -5.16
N ASP A 83 -10.51 -1.02 -6.11
CA ASP A 83 -9.93 0.31 -5.97
C ASP A 83 -10.87 1.44 -6.44
N SER A 84 -12.13 1.14 -6.66
CA SER A 84 -13.13 2.07 -7.19
C SER A 84 -13.72 3.01 -6.15
N GLY A 85 -13.08 3.16 -5.04
CA GLY A 85 -13.53 4.03 -3.97
C GLY A 85 -13.91 3.23 -2.73
N ARG A 86 -13.73 3.86 -1.60
CA ARG A 86 -14.01 3.24 -0.31
C ARG A 86 -14.75 4.21 0.57
N VAL A 87 -15.64 3.67 1.38
CA VAL A 87 -16.42 4.48 2.32
C VAL A 87 -16.00 4.07 3.72
N LEU A 88 -15.60 5.04 4.53
CA LEU A 88 -15.31 4.83 5.94
C LEU A 88 -16.47 5.40 6.75
N ILE A 89 -17.06 4.56 7.58
CA ILE A 89 -18.15 4.99 8.46
C ILE A 89 -17.63 4.92 9.89
N ASN A 90 -17.62 6.07 10.54
CA ASN A 90 -17.04 6.20 11.86
C ASN A 90 -17.81 7.26 12.62
N ASP A 91 -17.89 7.13 13.93
CA ASP A 91 -18.62 8.07 14.77
C ASP A 91 -17.74 9.20 15.34
N VAL A 92 -16.50 9.25 14.94
CA VAL A 92 -15.54 10.23 15.45
C VAL A 92 -15.00 11.08 14.34
#